data_374f023c33784006e1c3dfeb3a20a2b0
#
_entry.id   374f023c33784006e1c3dfeb3a20a2b0
#
_cell.length_a   1.000
_cell.length_b   1.000
_cell.length_c   1.000
_cell.angle_alpha   90.00
_cell.angle_beta   90.00
_cell.angle_gamma   90.00
#
_symmetry.space_group_name_H-M   'P 1'
#
loop_
_entity.id
_entity.type
_entity.pdbx_description
1 polymer ?
#
loop_
_entity_poly.entity_id
_entity_poly.type
_entity_poly.pdbx_seq_one_letter_code
_entity_poly.pdbx_strand_id
1 'polypeptide(L)'
;MEPNNQRPDTAEVLNYLESYRLYSRMLAGNRYARTYLGGLPDGEKDACDDPFLKAKMLAVRRFIMELPNCREKMLLYYRYLHGQSVEKCAELLGVSRRTAYRIAADALVLAARNFGKR
;
A
#
# COMPACT_ATOMS: atom_id res chain seq x y z
N MET A 1 -11.31 32.37 3.39
CA MET A 1 -10.93 31.07 2.92
C MET A 1 -10.23 30.28 4.03
N GLU A 2 -10.74 29.14 4.28
CA GLU A 2 -10.27 28.35 5.40
C GLU A 2 -9.54 27.11 4.94
N PRO A 3 -8.25 27.16 4.83
CA PRO A 3 -7.51 25.97 4.43
C PRO A 3 -7.79 24.77 5.33
N ASN A 4 -8.09 25.03 6.61
CA ASN A 4 -8.34 23.93 7.54
C ASN A 4 -9.58 23.14 7.21
N ASN A 5 -10.51 23.72 6.44
CA ASN A 5 -11.73 23.05 6.08
C ASN A 5 -11.56 22.14 4.89
N GLN A 6 -10.42 22.23 4.24
CA GLN A 6 -10.16 21.41 3.09
C GLN A 6 -9.68 20.04 3.52
N ARG A 7 -10.11 19.06 2.76
CA ARG A 7 -9.62 17.71 2.99
C ARG A 7 -8.15 17.63 2.62
N PRO A 8 -7.37 16.82 3.31
CA PRO A 8 -5.99 16.56 2.89
C PRO A 8 -5.98 16.02 1.47
N ASP A 9 -4.91 16.32 0.75
CA ASP A 9 -4.73 15.79 -0.60
C ASP A 9 -4.46 14.29 -0.47
N THR A 10 -5.40 13.49 -0.93
CA THR A 10 -5.25 12.04 -0.84
C THR A 10 -4.52 11.44 -2.03
N ALA A 11 -4.31 12.21 -3.10
CA ALA A 11 -3.67 11.67 -4.30
C ALA A 11 -2.23 11.24 -4.01
N GLU A 12 -1.50 12.05 -3.28
CA GLU A 12 -0.11 11.77 -2.96
C GLU A 12 0.02 10.52 -2.10
N VAL A 13 -0.81 10.41 -1.05
CA VAL A 13 -0.74 9.25 -0.19
C VAL A 13 -1.23 8.00 -0.91
N LEU A 14 -2.20 8.15 -1.80
CA LEU A 14 -2.67 7.01 -2.58
C LEU A 14 -1.53 6.47 -3.45
N ASN A 15 -0.80 7.35 -4.12
CA ASN A 15 0.35 6.93 -4.92
C ASN A 15 1.39 6.23 -4.06
N TYR A 16 1.62 6.75 -2.86
CA TYR A 16 2.57 6.15 -1.94
C TYR A 16 2.14 4.73 -1.55
N LEU A 17 0.86 4.55 -1.21
CA LEU A 17 0.34 3.25 -0.82
C LEU A 17 0.38 2.27 -1.99
N GLU A 18 0.06 2.74 -3.18
CA GLU A 18 0.07 1.88 -4.36
C GLU A 18 1.48 1.50 -4.80
N SER A 19 2.48 2.24 -4.38
CA SER A 19 3.86 1.91 -4.72
C SER A 19 4.29 0.57 -4.13
N TYR A 20 3.71 0.15 -3.01
CA TYR A 20 3.99 -1.15 -2.43
C TYR A 20 3.69 -2.27 -3.43
N ARG A 21 2.57 -2.13 -4.12
CA ARG A 21 2.14 -3.12 -5.09
C ARG A 21 3.10 -3.14 -6.29
N LEU A 22 3.55 -1.97 -6.73
CA LEU A 22 4.51 -1.89 -7.81
C LEU A 22 5.81 -2.59 -7.44
N TYR A 23 6.35 -2.28 -6.26
CA TYR A 23 7.60 -2.89 -5.83
C TYR A 23 7.45 -4.39 -5.64
N SER A 24 6.29 -4.83 -5.15
CA SER A 24 6.00 -6.24 -4.98
C SER A 24 6.01 -6.97 -6.33
N ARG A 25 5.44 -6.34 -7.36
CA ARG A 25 5.44 -6.91 -8.71
C ARG A 25 6.85 -6.98 -9.29
N MET A 26 7.65 -5.95 -9.04
CA MET A 26 9.03 -5.94 -9.53
C MET A 26 9.83 -7.08 -8.93
N LEU A 27 9.68 -7.30 -7.62
CA LEU A 27 10.37 -8.42 -6.97
C LEU A 27 9.87 -9.76 -7.52
N ALA A 28 8.56 -9.91 -7.70
CA ALA A 28 8.00 -11.16 -8.22
C ALA A 28 8.45 -11.42 -9.65
N GLY A 29 8.49 -10.37 -10.48
CA GLY A 29 8.95 -10.51 -11.86
C GLY A 29 10.40 -10.96 -11.94
N ASN A 30 11.25 -10.42 -11.10
CA ASN A 30 12.66 -10.82 -11.10
C ASN A 30 12.85 -12.22 -10.55
N ARG A 31 12.04 -12.61 -9.58
CA ARG A 31 12.07 -13.98 -9.08
C ARG A 31 11.66 -14.96 -10.17
N TYR A 32 10.63 -14.60 -10.95
CA TYR A 32 10.19 -15.40 -12.08
C TYR A 32 11.33 -15.55 -13.10
N ALA A 33 11.98 -14.45 -13.44
CA ALA A 33 13.06 -14.48 -14.40
C ALA A 33 14.19 -15.39 -13.94
N ARG A 34 14.54 -15.32 -12.67
CA ARG A 34 15.59 -16.17 -12.12
C ARG A 34 15.22 -17.65 -12.19
N THR A 35 13.97 -17.96 -11.88
CA THR A 35 13.52 -19.34 -11.80
C THR A 35 13.32 -19.96 -13.17
N TYR A 36 12.73 -19.22 -14.11
CA TYR A 36 12.28 -19.80 -15.37
C TYR A 36 13.05 -19.35 -16.61
N LEU A 37 13.73 -18.22 -16.54
CA LEU A 37 14.40 -17.64 -17.70
C LEU A 37 15.91 -17.65 -17.60
N GLY A 38 16.45 -18.37 -16.61
CA GLY A 38 17.89 -18.51 -16.47
C GLY A 38 18.56 -17.37 -15.72
N GLY A 39 17.78 -16.49 -15.11
CA GLY A 39 18.31 -15.44 -14.28
C GLY A 39 18.41 -14.11 -15.01
N LEU A 40 19.02 -13.15 -14.34
CA LEU A 40 19.19 -11.80 -14.86
C LEU A 40 20.48 -11.70 -15.66
N PRO A 41 20.56 -10.72 -16.59
CA PRO A 41 21.81 -10.51 -17.34
C PRO A 41 22.99 -10.28 -16.40
N ASP A 42 24.19 -10.61 -16.92
CA ASP A 42 25.41 -10.40 -16.17
C ASP A 42 25.56 -8.92 -15.78
N GLY A 43 25.98 -8.69 -14.54
CA GLY A 43 26.20 -7.35 -14.05
C GLY A 43 24.98 -6.67 -13.47
N GLU A 44 23.80 -7.26 -13.62
CA GLU A 44 22.60 -6.70 -13.03
C GLU A 44 22.32 -7.34 -11.68
N LYS A 45 21.91 -6.50 -10.74
CA LYS A 45 21.54 -7.00 -9.44
C LYS A 45 20.18 -7.68 -9.51
N ASP A 46 20.04 -8.74 -8.77
CA ASP A 46 18.79 -9.44 -8.60
C ASP A 46 17.87 -8.56 -7.75
N ALA A 47 16.81 -8.06 -8.33
CA ALA A 47 15.89 -7.19 -7.61
C ALA A 47 15.14 -7.91 -6.50
N CYS A 48 15.10 -9.26 -6.51
CA CYS A 48 14.52 -10.01 -5.40
C CYS A 48 15.26 -9.73 -4.10
N ASP A 49 16.56 -9.44 -4.22
CA ASP A 49 17.40 -9.13 -3.07
C ASP A 49 17.77 -7.66 -3.01
N ASP A 50 17.11 -6.83 -3.83
CA ASP A 50 17.39 -5.40 -3.88
C ASP A 50 17.00 -4.75 -2.56
N PRO A 51 17.99 -4.28 -1.77
CA PRO A 51 17.68 -3.66 -0.48
C PRO A 51 16.90 -2.36 -0.63
N PHE A 52 17.03 -1.67 -1.74
CA PHE A 52 16.27 -0.45 -1.98
C PHE A 52 14.77 -0.75 -2.09
N LEU A 53 14.41 -1.75 -2.89
CA LEU A 53 12.99 -2.12 -3.04
C LEU A 53 12.43 -2.64 -1.73
N LYS A 54 13.20 -3.46 -1.02
CA LYS A 54 12.75 -3.99 0.27
C LYS A 54 12.56 -2.87 1.28
N ALA A 55 13.44 -1.89 1.29
CA ALA A 55 13.33 -0.76 2.21
C ALA A 55 12.10 0.08 1.88
N LYS A 56 11.80 0.28 0.60
CA LYS A 56 10.61 1.01 0.19
C LYS A 56 9.34 0.31 0.63
N MET A 57 9.29 -1.02 0.45
CA MET A 57 8.14 -1.81 0.87
C MET A 57 7.97 -1.76 2.39
N LEU A 58 9.07 -1.88 3.11
CA LEU A 58 9.03 -1.82 4.56
C LEU A 58 8.53 -0.46 5.05
N ALA A 59 8.92 0.62 4.37
CA ALA A 59 8.48 1.95 4.74
C ALA A 59 6.96 2.09 4.62
N VAL A 60 6.38 1.60 3.53
CA VAL A 60 4.94 1.65 3.35
C VAL A 60 4.24 0.81 4.42
N ARG A 61 4.77 -0.38 4.68
CA ARG A 61 4.19 -1.25 5.69
C ARG A 61 4.21 -0.59 7.07
N ARG A 62 5.33 0.00 7.44
CA ARG A 62 5.44 0.69 8.72
C ARG A 62 4.49 1.86 8.82
N PHE A 63 4.36 2.61 7.73
CA PHE A 63 3.43 3.73 7.72
C PHE A 63 2.02 3.27 8.08
N ILE A 64 1.54 2.20 7.43
CA ILE A 64 0.21 1.68 7.70
C ILE A 64 0.11 1.16 9.12
N MET A 65 1.11 0.41 9.56
CA MET A 65 1.06 -0.23 10.88
C MET A 65 1.14 0.78 12.03
N GLU A 66 1.67 1.96 11.77
CA GLU A 66 1.74 3.01 12.78
C GLU A 66 0.50 3.88 12.86
N LEU A 67 -0.46 3.68 11.97
CA LEU A 67 -1.72 4.40 12.04
C LEU A 67 -2.52 3.95 13.28
N PRO A 68 -3.43 4.82 13.77
CA PRO A 68 -4.27 4.43 14.92
C PRO A 68 -5.05 3.14 14.62
N ASN A 69 -5.22 2.31 15.63
CA ASN A 69 -5.97 1.07 15.46
C ASN A 69 -7.44 1.34 15.22
N CYS A 70 -7.92 1.02 14.03
CA CYS A 70 -9.30 1.27 13.61
C CYS A 70 -9.59 0.48 12.35
N ARG A 71 -10.86 0.51 11.93
CA ARG A 71 -11.28 -0.19 10.72
C ARG A 71 -10.56 0.34 9.48
N GLU A 72 -10.34 1.64 9.46
CA GLU A 72 -9.65 2.29 8.33
C GLU A 72 -8.25 1.74 8.13
N LYS A 73 -7.53 1.56 9.24
CA LYS A 73 -6.19 0.95 9.18
C LYS A 73 -6.25 -0.47 8.66
N MET A 74 -7.21 -1.25 9.16
CA MET A 74 -7.34 -2.63 8.72
C MET A 74 -7.68 -2.72 7.24
N LEU A 75 -8.51 -1.81 6.74
CA LEU A 75 -8.82 -1.79 5.32
C LEU A 75 -7.55 -1.48 4.50
N LEU A 76 -6.74 -0.50 4.93
CA LEU A 76 -5.50 -0.19 4.24
C LEU A 76 -4.57 -1.39 4.24
N TYR A 77 -4.49 -2.09 5.34
CA TYR A 77 -3.66 -3.29 5.47
C TYR A 77 -4.06 -4.35 4.45
N TYR A 78 -5.36 -4.70 4.41
CA TYR A 78 -5.81 -5.71 3.48
C TYR A 78 -5.73 -5.24 2.03
N ARG A 79 -6.09 -3.99 1.79
CA ARG A 79 -6.18 -3.47 0.43
C ARG A 79 -4.81 -3.29 -0.21
N TYR A 80 -3.88 -2.68 0.51
CA TYR A 80 -2.60 -2.29 -0.09
C TYR A 80 -1.46 -3.24 0.20
N LEU A 81 -1.43 -3.89 1.35
CA LEU A 81 -0.37 -4.83 1.65
C LEU A 81 -0.69 -6.23 1.15
N HIS A 82 -1.96 -6.59 1.13
CA HIS A 82 -2.39 -7.92 0.68
C HIS A 82 -3.06 -7.92 -0.67
N GLY A 83 -3.26 -6.76 -1.28
CA GLY A 83 -3.81 -6.67 -2.63
C GLY A 83 -5.25 -7.09 -2.77
N GLN A 84 -6.03 -7.03 -1.69
CA GLN A 84 -7.43 -7.43 -1.74
C GLN A 84 -8.30 -6.33 -2.33
N SER A 85 -9.36 -6.72 -3.01
CA SER A 85 -10.34 -5.76 -3.49
C SER A 85 -11.13 -5.17 -2.33
N VAL A 86 -11.82 -4.05 -2.58
CA VAL A 86 -12.65 -3.46 -1.55
C VAL A 86 -13.76 -4.41 -1.14
N GLU A 87 -14.31 -5.15 -2.11
CA GLU A 87 -15.34 -6.15 -1.82
C GLU A 87 -14.82 -7.24 -0.88
N LYS A 88 -13.58 -7.69 -1.12
CA LYS A 88 -12.99 -8.68 -0.23
C LYS A 88 -12.71 -8.10 1.14
N CYS A 89 -12.29 -6.84 1.19
CA CYS A 89 -12.10 -6.15 2.45
C CYS A 89 -13.41 -6.09 3.25
N ALA A 90 -14.55 -5.90 2.55
CA ALA A 90 -15.84 -5.89 3.22
C ALA A 90 -16.10 -7.22 3.93
N GLU A 91 -15.80 -8.33 3.25
CA GLU A 91 -15.94 -9.64 3.88
C GLU A 91 -15.04 -9.80 5.10
N LEU A 92 -13.80 -9.40 4.95
CA LEU A 92 -12.82 -9.54 6.03
C LEU A 92 -13.15 -8.68 7.23
N LEU A 93 -13.75 -7.52 6.99
CA LEU A 93 -14.12 -6.61 8.07
C LEU A 93 -15.52 -6.88 8.61
N GLY A 94 -16.28 -7.75 7.96
CA GLY A 94 -17.63 -8.06 8.40
C GLY A 94 -18.61 -6.92 8.18
N VAL A 95 -18.44 -6.14 7.11
CA VAL A 95 -19.32 -5.01 6.80
C VAL A 95 -19.88 -5.16 5.40
N SER A 96 -20.89 -4.35 5.08
CA SER A 96 -21.45 -4.34 3.73
C SER A 96 -20.46 -3.72 2.75
N ARG A 97 -20.65 -4.03 1.46
CA ARG A 97 -19.81 -3.45 0.41
C ARG A 97 -19.86 -1.92 0.45
N ARG A 98 -21.07 -1.37 0.60
CA ARG A 98 -21.26 0.06 0.66
C ARG A 98 -20.48 0.68 1.81
N THR A 99 -20.55 0.06 2.98
CA THR A 99 -19.80 0.52 4.14
C THR A 99 -18.30 0.43 3.89
N ALA A 100 -17.85 -0.64 3.23
CA ALA A 100 -16.42 -0.80 2.94
C ALA A 100 -15.90 0.32 2.03
N TYR A 101 -16.66 0.72 1.03
CA TYR A 101 -16.24 1.83 0.17
C TYR A 101 -16.16 3.14 0.93
N ARG A 102 -17.06 3.34 1.89
CA ARG A 102 -16.99 4.53 2.73
C ARG A 102 -15.78 4.48 3.65
N ILE A 103 -15.51 3.32 4.23
CA ILE A 103 -14.32 3.15 5.06
C ILE A 103 -13.06 3.39 4.22
N ALA A 104 -13.06 2.93 2.97
CA ALA A 104 -11.90 3.13 2.09
C ALA A 104 -11.62 4.62 1.86
N ALA A 105 -12.67 5.40 1.63
CA ALA A 105 -12.50 6.84 1.45
C ALA A 105 -11.97 7.50 2.72
N ASP A 106 -12.54 7.12 3.87
CA ASP A 106 -12.11 7.67 5.16
C ASP A 106 -10.68 7.24 5.47
N ALA A 107 -10.31 6.04 5.05
CA ALA A 107 -8.96 5.53 5.29
C ALA A 107 -7.91 6.36 4.56
N LEU A 108 -8.21 6.79 3.34
CA LEU A 108 -7.28 7.64 2.61
C LEU A 108 -7.14 9.02 3.28
N VAL A 109 -8.22 9.55 3.82
CA VAL A 109 -8.13 10.81 4.57
C VAL A 109 -7.29 10.65 5.82
N LEU A 110 -7.51 9.56 6.55
CA LEU A 110 -6.69 9.26 7.74
C LEU A 110 -5.22 9.13 7.36
N ALA A 111 -4.95 8.39 6.31
CA ALA A 111 -3.58 8.20 5.85
C ALA A 111 -2.95 9.53 5.43
N ALA A 112 -3.70 10.36 4.71
CA ALA A 112 -3.18 11.65 4.26
C ALA A 112 -2.82 12.56 5.43
N ARG A 113 -3.64 12.55 6.48
CA ARG A 113 -3.35 13.36 7.65
C ARG A 113 -2.08 12.92 8.36
N ASN A 114 -1.82 11.62 8.37
CA ASN A 114 -0.62 11.09 9.01
C ASN A 114 0.59 11.12 8.09
N PHE A 115 0.35 11.15 6.78
CA PHE A 115 1.42 11.19 5.79
C PHE A 115 2.25 12.47 5.94
N GLY A 116 1.58 13.58 6.20
CA GLY A 116 2.27 14.86 6.38
C GLY A 116 3.06 14.96 7.68
N LYS A 117 2.87 14.00 8.58
CA LYS A 117 3.54 14.03 9.89
C LYS A 117 4.76 13.12 9.96
N ARG A 118 5.09 12.50 8.87
CA ARG A 118 6.25 11.57 8.85
C ARG A 118 7.55 12.31 9.00
#